data_3772b0d20e558599cd32acfe3204cd10
#
_entry.id   3772b0d20e558599cd32acfe3204cd10
#
_cell.length_a   1.000
_cell.length_b   1.000
_cell.length_c   1.000
_cell.angle_alpha   90.00
_cell.angle_beta   90.00
_cell.angle_gamma   90.00
#
_symmetry.space_group_name_H-M   'P 1'
#
loop_
_entity.id
_entity.type
_entity.pdbx_description
1 polymer ?
#
loop_
_entity_poly.entity_id
_entity_poly.type
_entity_poly.pdbx_seq_one_letter_code
_entity_poly.pdbx_strand_id
1 'polypeptide(L)'
;DVREYVGHHDVVSGLVQGGADPQDEVWVLAHSAEPGAMDNASGVSICLEMARILEGLIADGKIKRPRRTIRFLNAYECYGFFHYMEHVKRLQMPLAGVCLDTLGAKPSVCDGRLTWRSTIPMSAGFVDRIGEYMLQATLALENPGYTLHTGPFVPTSDTLAGDPKYGFPCPWLSTHYRDEGVFDAYHSSGDTADEILSPE
;
A
#
# COMPACT_ATOMS: atom_id res chain seq x y z
N ASP A 1 32.42 1.04 1.78
CA ASP A 1 32.50 0.93 3.24
C ASP A 1 31.13 0.58 3.79
N VAL A 2 31.05 -0.52 4.52
CA VAL A 2 29.85 -0.86 5.32
C VAL A 2 30.09 -0.34 6.73
N ARG A 3 29.13 0.39 7.28
CA ARG A 3 29.18 0.91 8.65
C ARG A 3 27.96 0.41 9.39
N GLU A 4 28.18 -0.24 10.52
CA GLU A 4 27.13 -0.63 11.44
C GLU A 4 27.02 0.42 12.55
N TYR A 5 25.81 0.81 12.89
CA TYR A 5 25.53 1.70 14.01
C TYR A 5 24.20 1.32 14.65
N VAL A 6 24.05 1.66 15.91
CA VAL A 6 22.77 1.51 16.62
C VAL A 6 21.88 2.68 16.20
N GLY A 7 20.71 2.33 15.66
CA GLY A 7 19.72 3.30 15.20
C GLY A 7 18.31 2.84 15.56
N HIS A 8 17.31 3.59 15.10
CA HIS A 8 15.90 3.23 15.19
C HIS A 8 15.21 3.62 13.89
N HIS A 9 14.09 2.96 13.62
CA HIS A 9 13.18 3.32 12.57
C HIS A 9 11.87 3.80 13.20
N ASP A 10 11.33 4.89 12.67
CA ASP A 10 10.05 5.42 13.11
C ASP A 10 8.90 4.73 12.37
N VAL A 11 7.81 4.55 13.08
CA VAL A 11 6.53 4.20 12.48
C VAL A 11 5.67 5.46 12.42
N VAL A 12 5.27 5.85 11.22
CA VAL A 12 4.44 7.03 10.99
C VAL A 12 3.00 6.60 10.76
N SER A 13 2.08 7.19 11.51
CA SER A 13 0.66 6.90 11.40
C SER A 13 -0.16 8.19 11.25
N GLY A 14 -0.89 8.29 10.13
CA GLY A 14 -1.86 9.35 9.86
C GLY A 14 -3.29 8.80 9.86
N LEU A 15 -4.28 9.65 10.14
CA LEU A 15 -5.69 9.24 10.21
C LEU A 15 -6.58 10.19 9.42
N VAL A 16 -7.50 9.61 8.65
CA VAL A 16 -8.76 10.24 8.28
C VAL A 16 -9.81 9.69 9.23
N GLN A 17 -10.15 10.48 10.24
CA GLN A 17 -11.01 10.05 11.35
C GLN A 17 -12.41 9.70 10.87
N GLY A 18 -12.91 8.54 11.30
CA GLY A 18 -14.29 8.11 11.04
C GLY A 18 -15.34 8.93 11.79
N GLY A 19 -16.55 8.99 11.24
CA GLY A 19 -17.63 9.76 11.83
C GLY A 19 -18.52 8.97 12.80
N ALA A 20 -18.92 7.74 12.42
CA ALA A 20 -19.88 6.96 13.20
C ALA A 20 -19.23 5.84 14.02
N ASP A 21 -18.28 5.13 13.44
CA ASP A 21 -17.57 4.02 14.07
C ASP A 21 -16.06 4.28 14.00
N PRO A 22 -15.57 5.33 14.69
CA PRO A 22 -14.18 5.76 14.56
C PRO A 22 -13.16 4.77 15.15
N GLN A 23 -13.58 3.84 15.97
CA GLN A 23 -12.76 2.77 16.51
C GLN A 23 -12.53 1.62 15.51
N ASP A 24 -13.41 1.48 14.52
CA ASP A 24 -13.23 0.53 13.44
C ASP A 24 -12.32 1.16 12.38
N GLU A 25 -11.30 0.44 11.97
CA GLU A 25 -10.30 0.97 11.04
C GLU A 25 -10.19 0.15 9.77
N VAL A 26 -9.83 0.84 8.69
CA VAL A 26 -9.26 0.27 7.47
C VAL A 26 -7.87 0.84 7.31
N TRP A 27 -6.89 0.00 7.03
CA TRP A 27 -5.50 0.42 6.93
C TRP A 27 -5.02 0.51 5.50
N VAL A 28 -4.23 1.54 5.20
CA VAL A 28 -3.44 1.66 3.98
C VAL A 28 -1.98 1.65 4.40
N LEU A 29 -1.25 0.66 3.94
CA LEU A 29 0.11 0.37 4.35
C LEU A 29 1.06 0.68 3.19
N ALA A 30 2.20 1.29 3.49
CA ALA A 30 3.32 1.39 2.57
C ALA A 30 4.62 1.37 3.38
N HIS A 31 5.57 0.55 2.99
CA HIS A 31 6.83 0.50 3.71
C HIS A 31 7.73 1.68 3.35
N SER A 32 8.64 1.99 4.24
CA SER A 32 9.70 2.99 4.11
C SER A 32 11.03 2.35 4.45
N ALA A 33 12.10 3.06 4.28
CA ALA A 33 13.49 2.69 4.53
C ALA A 33 14.29 2.23 3.31
N GLU A 34 13.67 1.80 2.25
CA GLU A 34 14.33 1.63 0.97
C GLU A 34 14.46 2.98 0.27
N PRO A 35 15.64 3.27 -0.32
CA PRO A 35 15.91 4.59 -0.87
C PRO A 35 15.34 4.82 -2.28
N GLY A 36 14.65 3.84 -2.86
CA GLY A 36 14.11 3.90 -4.20
C GLY A 36 12.90 4.83 -4.35
N ALA A 37 12.78 5.46 -5.50
CA ALA A 37 11.63 6.29 -5.81
C ALA A 37 10.37 5.45 -6.02
N MET A 38 10.49 4.36 -6.75
CA MET A 38 9.39 3.42 -6.96
C MET A 38 9.26 2.47 -5.77
N ASP A 39 10.36 1.96 -5.26
CA ASP A 39 10.42 1.08 -4.10
C ASP A 39 11.05 1.77 -2.87
N ASN A 40 10.28 2.32 -1.91
CA ASN A 40 8.83 2.46 -2.00
C ASN A 40 8.38 3.89 -1.63
N ALA A 41 9.16 4.91 -2.04
CA ALA A 41 8.72 6.30 -1.86
C ALA A 41 7.38 6.58 -2.56
N SER A 42 7.09 5.84 -3.64
CA SER A 42 5.82 5.93 -4.36
C SER A 42 4.61 5.53 -3.49
N GLY A 43 4.66 4.38 -2.83
CA GLY A 43 3.60 3.93 -1.92
C GLY A 43 3.39 4.89 -0.75
N VAL A 44 4.49 5.38 -0.15
CA VAL A 44 4.44 6.39 0.92
C VAL A 44 3.79 7.69 0.43
N SER A 45 4.17 8.16 -0.76
CA SER A 45 3.60 9.38 -1.35
C SER A 45 2.11 9.24 -1.63
N ILE A 46 1.67 8.09 -2.14
CA ILE A 46 0.26 7.79 -2.36
C ILE A 46 -0.51 7.79 -1.04
N CYS A 47 0.02 7.23 0.03
CA CYS A 47 -0.60 7.29 1.36
C CYS A 47 -0.85 8.74 1.81
N LEU A 48 0.16 9.59 1.68
CA LEU A 48 0.07 11.01 2.06
C LEU A 48 -0.94 11.76 1.19
N GLU A 49 -0.90 11.55 -0.11
CA GLU A 49 -1.79 12.22 -1.06
C GLU A 49 -3.24 11.76 -0.91
N MET A 50 -3.49 10.47 -0.71
CA MET A 50 -4.82 9.96 -0.41
C MET A 50 -5.40 10.59 0.85
N ALA A 51 -4.62 10.70 1.92
CA ALA A 51 -5.06 11.35 3.16
C ALA A 51 -5.41 12.82 2.92
N ARG A 52 -4.56 13.56 2.20
CA ARG A 52 -4.76 14.95 1.86
C ARG A 52 -6.01 15.17 1.00
N ILE A 53 -6.18 14.36 -0.05
CA ILE A 53 -7.35 14.43 -0.93
C ILE A 53 -8.63 14.13 -0.17
N LEU A 54 -8.67 13.07 0.61
CA LEU A 54 -9.85 12.69 1.38
C LEU A 54 -10.29 13.79 2.34
N GLU A 55 -9.36 14.31 3.14
CA GLU A 55 -9.70 15.41 4.07
C GLU A 55 -10.10 16.68 3.32
N GLY A 56 -9.48 17.01 2.19
CA GLY A 56 -9.87 18.12 1.33
C GLY A 56 -11.29 17.98 0.79
N LEU A 57 -11.63 16.83 0.23
CA LEU A 57 -12.97 16.56 -0.31
C LEU A 57 -14.04 16.57 0.79
N ILE A 58 -13.72 16.10 1.99
CA ILE A 58 -14.61 16.15 3.15
C ILE A 58 -14.83 17.61 3.59
N ALA A 59 -13.74 18.38 3.70
CA ALA A 59 -13.80 19.78 4.09
C ALA A 59 -14.62 20.63 3.11
N ASP A 60 -14.48 20.35 1.81
CA ASP A 60 -15.25 20.99 0.74
C ASP A 60 -16.72 20.53 0.65
N GLY A 61 -17.11 19.53 1.45
CA GLY A 61 -18.44 18.93 1.39
C GLY A 61 -18.73 18.10 0.13
N LYS A 62 -17.72 17.78 -0.65
CA LYS A 62 -17.83 16.98 -1.87
C LYS A 62 -18.10 15.50 -1.59
N ILE A 63 -17.57 15.00 -0.49
CA ILE A 63 -17.88 13.65 0.02
C ILE A 63 -18.24 13.72 1.49
N LYS A 64 -19.03 12.75 1.93
CA LYS A 64 -19.31 12.59 3.36
C LYS A 64 -18.10 11.97 4.05
N ARG A 65 -17.88 12.38 5.31
CA ARG A 65 -16.86 11.73 6.15
C ARG A 65 -17.10 10.22 6.21
N PRO A 66 -16.07 9.40 6.01
CA PRO A 66 -16.20 7.94 6.12
C PRO A 66 -16.81 7.54 7.46
N ARG A 67 -17.57 6.47 7.49
CA ARG A 67 -18.13 5.93 8.74
C ARG A 67 -17.03 5.46 9.69
N ARG A 68 -16.02 4.77 9.13
CA ARG A 68 -14.87 4.20 9.83
C ARG A 68 -13.62 5.03 9.59
N THR A 69 -12.67 4.92 10.48
CA THR A 69 -11.36 5.57 10.34
C THR A 69 -10.54 4.90 9.24
N ILE A 70 -9.87 5.70 8.43
CA ILE A 70 -8.84 5.22 7.51
C ILE A 70 -7.49 5.58 8.12
N ARG A 71 -6.68 4.56 8.40
CA ARG A 71 -5.31 4.73 8.90
C ARG A 71 -4.33 4.53 7.77
N PHE A 72 -3.45 5.49 7.59
CA PHE A 72 -2.28 5.40 6.74
C PHE A 72 -1.09 5.08 7.64
N LEU A 73 -0.41 3.98 7.36
CA LEU A 73 0.68 3.48 8.18
C LEU A 73 1.91 3.28 7.32
N ASN A 74 2.97 4.01 7.65
CA ASN A 74 4.28 3.87 7.02
C ASN A 74 5.29 3.38 8.06
N ALA A 75 5.97 2.30 7.74
CA ALA A 75 6.89 1.64 8.66
C ALA A 75 8.03 0.98 7.88
N TYR A 76 9.07 0.56 8.58
CA TYR A 76 10.07 -0.32 8.00
C TYR A 76 9.40 -1.60 7.48
N GLU A 77 9.82 -2.02 6.29
CA GLU A 77 9.25 -3.17 5.59
C GLU A 77 9.12 -4.38 6.55
N CYS A 78 8.02 -5.11 6.47
CA CYS A 78 7.73 -6.27 7.29
C CYS A 78 7.83 -6.01 8.80
N TYR A 79 9.04 -5.81 9.31
CA TYR A 79 9.37 -5.72 10.73
C TYR A 79 8.72 -4.52 11.43
N GLY A 80 8.65 -3.38 10.77
CA GLY A 80 8.02 -2.19 11.34
C GLY A 80 6.52 -2.37 11.54
N PHE A 81 5.84 -3.00 10.58
CA PHE A 81 4.42 -3.32 10.70
C PHE A 81 4.15 -4.33 11.81
N PHE A 82 4.95 -5.39 11.90
CA PHE A 82 4.83 -6.37 12.99
C PHE A 82 5.09 -5.75 14.34
N HIS A 83 6.15 -4.95 14.44
CA HIS A 83 6.44 -4.23 15.67
C HIS A 83 5.27 -3.35 16.09
N TYR A 84 4.68 -2.61 15.16
CA TYR A 84 3.50 -1.78 15.42
C TYR A 84 2.33 -2.63 15.93
N MET A 85 1.98 -3.70 15.22
CA MET A 85 0.85 -4.56 15.56
C MET A 85 1.02 -5.28 16.90
N GLU A 86 2.26 -5.60 17.30
CA GLU A 86 2.54 -6.36 18.52
C GLU A 86 2.79 -5.48 19.75
N HIS A 87 3.24 -4.23 19.56
CA HIS A 87 3.68 -3.42 20.69
C HIS A 87 2.80 -2.20 20.97
N VAL A 88 1.93 -1.80 20.06
CA VAL A 88 0.98 -0.73 20.33
C VAL A 88 -0.11 -1.21 21.29
N LYS A 89 -0.09 -0.65 22.50
CA LYS A 89 -1.04 -1.02 23.55
C LYS A 89 -2.48 -0.71 23.12
N ARG A 90 -3.37 -1.67 23.33
CA ARG A 90 -4.80 -1.58 22.99
C ARG A 90 -5.09 -1.40 21.50
N LEU A 91 -4.19 -1.86 20.64
CA LEU A 91 -4.44 -1.87 19.21
C LEU A 91 -5.60 -2.82 18.92
N GLN A 92 -6.62 -2.29 18.27
CA GLN A 92 -7.67 -3.12 17.66
C GLN A 92 -7.23 -3.45 16.23
N MET A 93 -7.28 -4.72 15.85
CA MET A 93 -6.97 -5.11 14.47
C MET A 93 -7.97 -4.46 13.52
N PRO A 94 -7.53 -4.02 12.34
CA PRO A 94 -8.41 -3.40 11.36
C PRO A 94 -9.39 -4.40 10.78
N LEU A 95 -10.47 -3.90 10.19
CA LEU A 95 -11.43 -4.70 9.45
C LEU A 95 -10.85 -5.20 8.12
N ALA A 96 -9.96 -4.43 7.54
CA ALA A 96 -9.26 -4.71 6.30
C ALA A 96 -8.05 -3.79 6.17
N GLY A 97 -7.12 -4.16 5.29
CA GLY A 97 -6.03 -3.30 4.84
C GLY A 97 -5.79 -3.41 3.35
N VAL A 98 -4.87 -2.61 2.87
CA VAL A 98 -4.27 -2.72 1.54
C VAL A 98 -2.80 -2.33 1.68
N CYS A 99 -1.91 -3.14 1.16
CA CYS A 99 -0.49 -2.80 1.07
C CYS A 99 -0.19 -2.20 -0.30
N LEU A 100 0.48 -1.05 -0.32
CA LEU A 100 0.88 -0.32 -1.52
C LEU A 100 2.39 -0.39 -1.67
N ASP A 101 2.82 -0.88 -2.81
CA ASP A 101 4.24 -1.05 -3.08
C ASP A 101 4.55 -0.87 -4.56
N THR A 102 5.70 -0.24 -4.87
CA THR A 102 6.22 -0.07 -6.22
C THR A 102 5.17 0.43 -7.23
N LEU A 103 4.52 1.55 -6.93
CA LEU A 103 3.44 2.13 -7.74
C LEU A 103 3.89 3.35 -8.54
N GLY A 104 3.10 3.74 -9.52
CA GLY A 104 3.31 4.97 -10.29
C GLY A 104 4.43 4.88 -11.33
N ALA A 105 4.90 3.71 -11.70
CA ALA A 105 5.89 3.55 -12.76
C ALA A 105 5.34 3.96 -14.12
N LYS A 106 6.19 4.55 -14.96
CA LYS A 106 5.86 4.76 -16.38
C LYS A 106 5.46 3.44 -17.05
N PRO A 107 4.46 3.43 -17.95
CA PRO A 107 4.09 2.22 -18.66
C PRO A 107 5.27 1.53 -19.36
N SER A 108 6.24 2.32 -19.83
CA SER A 108 7.47 1.80 -20.47
C SER A 108 8.39 1.06 -19.50
N VAL A 109 8.28 1.28 -18.20
CA VAL A 109 9.09 0.64 -17.16
C VAL A 109 8.44 -0.65 -16.66
N CYS A 110 7.12 -0.63 -16.48
CA CYS A 110 6.35 -1.75 -15.94
C CYS A 110 5.48 -2.47 -16.98
N ASP A 111 5.72 -2.22 -18.27
CA ASP A 111 4.93 -2.76 -19.38
C ASP A 111 3.41 -2.48 -19.23
N GLY A 112 3.07 -1.34 -18.64
CA GLY A 112 1.69 -0.98 -18.33
C GLY A 112 0.99 -1.93 -17.36
N ARG A 113 1.73 -2.65 -16.53
CA ARG A 113 1.16 -3.64 -15.61
C ARG A 113 0.99 -3.08 -14.22
N LEU A 114 -0.16 -3.41 -13.64
CA LEU A 114 -0.46 -3.23 -12.24
C LEU A 114 -0.96 -4.58 -11.70
N THR A 115 -0.50 -4.97 -10.55
CA THR A 115 -0.78 -6.29 -9.99
C THR A 115 -1.56 -6.17 -8.70
N TRP A 116 -2.68 -6.88 -8.61
CA TRP A 116 -3.46 -7.08 -7.41
C TRP A 116 -3.32 -8.51 -6.93
N ARG A 117 -2.70 -8.70 -5.79
CA ARG A 117 -2.54 -10.02 -5.16
C ARG A 117 -3.50 -10.13 -3.99
N SER A 118 -4.29 -11.20 -4.01
CA SER A 118 -5.21 -11.50 -2.93
C SER A 118 -4.49 -11.79 -1.63
N THR A 119 -5.14 -11.50 -0.53
CA THR A 119 -4.74 -11.95 0.80
C THR A 119 -4.63 -13.47 0.83
N ILE A 120 -3.82 -13.99 1.74
CA ILE A 120 -3.78 -15.44 2.02
C ILE A 120 -5.20 -15.97 2.25
N PRO A 121 -5.57 -17.13 1.68
CA PRO A 121 -6.98 -17.59 1.68
C PRO A 121 -7.64 -17.65 3.06
N MET A 122 -6.87 -17.90 4.12
CA MET A 122 -7.38 -17.97 5.49
C MET A 122 -7.78 -16.62 6.09
N SER A 123 -7.26 -15.52 5.56
CA SER A 123 -7.57 -14.15 5.99
C SER A 123 -8.28 -13.35 4.90
N ALA A 124 -8.50 -13.92 3.71
CA ALA A 124 -9.13 -13.23 2.60
C ALA A 124 -10.55 -12.75 2.95
N GLY A 125 -10.94 -11.59 2.42
CA GLY A 125 -12.20 -10.97 2.74
C GLY A 125 -12.77 -10.10 1.62
N PHE A 126 -13.72 -9.26 1.98
CA PHE A 126 -14.45 -8.42 1.04
C PHE A 126 -13.55 -7.47 0.24
N VAL A 127 -12.47 -6.97 0.86
CA VAL A 127 -11.56 -6.01 0.22
C VAL A 127 -10.84 -6.62 -0.98
N ASP A 128 -10.55 -7.91 -0.95
CA ASP A 128 -9.91 -8.61 -2.08
C ASP A 128 -10.72 -8.49 -3.37
N ARG A 129 -12.06 -8.59 -3.27
CA ARG A 129 -12.95 -8.51 -4.42
C ARG A 129 -13.37 -7.09 -4.77
N ILE A 130 -13.68 -6.27 -3.77
CA ILE A 130 -14.08 -4.88 -4.00
C ILE A 130 -12.89 -4.10 -4.57
N GLY A 131 -11.69 -4.28 -4.03
CA GLY A 131 -10.48 -3.62 -4.53
C GLY A 131 -10.19 -3.99 -5.98
N GLU A 132 -10.21 -5.28 -6.31
CA GLU A 132 -10.06 -5.76 -7.69
C GLU A 132 -11.05 -5.08 -8.65
N TYR A 133 -12.34 -5.12 -8.30
CA TYR A 133 -13.39 -4.54 -9.13
C TYR A 133 -13.22 -3.03 -9.32
N MET A 134 -12.94 -2.31 -8.24
CA MET A 134 -12.77 -0.85 -8.29
C MET A 134 -11.53 -0.45 -9.10
N LEU A 135 -10.42 -1.17 -8.94
CA LEU A 135 -9.20 -0.92 -9.71
C LEU A 135 -9.43 -1.18 -11.21
N GLN A 136 -10.06 -2.30 -11.57
CA GLN A 136 -10.39 -2.59 -12.97
C GLN A 136 -11.26 -1.50 -13.59
N ALA A 137 -12.31 -1.07 -12.88
CA ALA A 137 -13.22 -0.03 -13.35
C ALA A 137 -12.51 1.32 -13.50
N THR A 138 -11.67 1.70 -12.54
CA THR A 138 -10.94 2.96 -12.56
C THR A 138 -9.91 3.00 -13.68
N LEU A 139 -9.10 1.96 -13.82
CA LEU A 139 -8.09 1.89 -14.88
C LEU A 139 -8.71 1.95 -16.27
N ALA A 140 -9.84 1.28 -16.49
CA ALA A 140 -10.52 1.31 -17.77
C ALA A 140 -11.02 2.70 -18.16
N LEU A 141 -11.37 3.54 -17.18
CA LEU A 141 -11.92 4.88 -17.41
C LEU A 141 -10.83 5.96 -17.45
N GLU A 142 -9.91 5.91 -16.50
CA GLU A 142 -9.01 7.04 -16.24
C GLU A 142 -7.59 6.79 -16.73
N ASN A 143 -7.18 5.52 -16.83
CA ASN A 143 -5.80 5.19 -17.18
C ASN A 143 -5.67 3.93 -18.05
N PRO A 144 -6.14 3.99 -19.30
CA PRO A 144 -6.16 2.82 -20.21
C PRO A 144 -4.77 2.32 -20.62
N GLY A 145 -3.70 3.05 -20.26
CA GLY A 145 -2.31 2.59 -20.44
C GLY A 145 -1.88 1.49 -19.50
N TYR A 146 -2.69 1.19 -18.47
CA TYR A 146 -2.39 0.13 -17.50
C TYR A 146 -3.40 -0.99 -17.55
N THR A 147 -2.91 -2.20 -17.35
CA THR A 147 -3.72 -3.42 -17.25
C THR A 147 -3.58 -4.01 -15.84
N LEU A 148 -4.71 -4.25 -15.18
CA LEU A 148 -4.72 -4.93 -13.88
C LEU A 148 -4.57 -6.45 -14.07
N HIS A 149 -3.50 -6.99 -13.54
CA HIS A 149 -3.28 -8.42 -13.41
C HIS A 149 -3.66 -8.86 -12.00
N THR A 150 -4.54 -9.82 -11.91
CA THR A 150 -4.97 -10.38 -10.62
C THR A 150 -4.37 -11.74 -10.39
N GLY A 151 -4.10 -12.08 -9.14
CA GLY A 151 -3.52 -13.37 -8.82
C GLY A 151 -3.69 -13.76 -7.35
N PRO A 152 -3.36 -15.01 -7.04
CA PRO A 152 -3.42 -15.51 -5.68
C PRO A 152 -2.36 -14.83 -4.80
N PHE A 153 -2.47 -15.08 -3.51
CA PHE A 153 -1.45 -14.72 -2.52
C PHE A 153 -0.06 -15.20 -2.95
N VAL A 154 0.92 -14.34 -2.74
CA VAL A 154 2.36 -14.64 -2.89
C VAL A 154 3.03 -14.23 -1.58
N PRO A 155 3.85 -15.07 -0.96
CA PRO A 155 4.54 -14.73 0.27
C PRO A 155 5.69 -13.76 -0.02
N THR A 156 5.49 -12.50 0.28
CA THR A 156 6.51 -11.44 0.29
C THR A 156 6.42 -10.70 1.61
N SER A 157 7.41 -9.87 1.91
CA SER A 157 7.38 -9.00 3.09
C SER A 157 6.15 -8.10 3.15
N ASP A 158 5.66 -7.60 2.00
CA ASP A 158 4.49 -6.73 1.90
C ASP A 158 3.17 -7.44 2.17
N THR A 159 3.10 -8.73 1.87
CA THR A 159 1.86 -9.51 2.01
C THR A 159 1.66 -10.06 3.42
N LEU A 160 2.67 -10.00 4.29
CA LEU A 160 2.62 -10.59 5.63
C LEU A 160 1.67 -9.88 6.60
N ALA A 161 1.25 -8.64 6.30
CA ALA A 161 0.22 -7.97 7.10
C ALA A 161 -1.12 -8.73 7.09
N GLY A 162 -1.40 -9.49 6.02
CA GLY A 162 -2.55 -10.38 5.92
C GLY A 162 -2.37 -11.76 6.59
N ASP A 163 -1.32 -11.97 7.38
CA ASP A 163 -1.07 -13.24 8.05
C ASP A 163 -2.25 -13.61 8.98
N PRO A 164 -2.66 -14.89 9.00
CA PRO A 164 -3.75 -15.36 9.86
C PRO A 164 -3.58 -15.06 11.34
N LYS A 165 -2.34 -14.85 11.80
CA LYS A 165 -2.06 -14.40 13.18
C LYS A 165 -2.76 -13.09 13.50
N TYR A 166 -2.83 -12.18 12.55
CA TYR A 166 -3.47 -10.87 12.71
C TYR A 166 -4.94 -10.90 12.29
N GLY A 167 -5.29 -11.76 11.35
CA GLY A 167 -6.67 -12.14 11.05
C GLY A 167 -7.49 -11.13 10.29
N PHE A 168 -6.87 -10.24 9.50
CA PHE A 168 -7.59 -9.30 8.64
C PHE A 168 -7.16 -9.42 7.17
N PRO A 169 -8.06 -9.19 6.21
CA PRO A 169 -7.71 -9.20 4.80
C PRO A 169 -6.85 -7.99 4.45
N CYS A 170 -5.71 -8.24 3.79
CA CYS A 170 -4.77 -7.21 3.35
C CYS A 170 -4.14 -7.61 2.01
N PRO A 171 -4.85 -7.38 0.90
CA PRO A 171 -4.28 -7.58 -0.42
C PRO A 171 -3.14 -6.60 -0.70
N TRP A 172 -2.35 -6.92 -1.71
CA TRP A 172 -1.18 -6.18 -2.13
C TRP A 172 -1.37 -5.61 -3.54
N LEU A 173 -1.20 -4.31 -3.68
CA LEU A 173 -1.19 -3.59 -4.95
C LEU A 173 0.24 -3.19 -5.28
N SER A 174 0.74 -3.63 -6.44
CA SER A 174 2.13 -3.44 -6.85
C SER A 174 2.26 -3.51 -8.37
N THR A 175 3.40 -3.11 -8.89
CA THR A 175 3.79 -3.43 -10.27
C THR A 175 4.60 -4.73 -10.37
N HIS A 176 4.90 -5.38 -9.25
CA HIS A 176 5.58 -6.68 -9.24
C HIS A 176 4.75 -7.78 -9.90
N TYR A 177 5.38 -8.60 -10.72
CA TYR A 177 4.77 -9.81 -11.22
C TYR A 177 5.79 -10.97 -11.22
N ARG A 178 5.30 -12.13 -10.88
CA ARG A 178 6.08 -13.24 -10.35
C ARG A 178 7.10 -13.82 -11.32
N ASP A 179 6.78 -13.86 -12.61
CA ASP A 179 7.52 -14.68 -13.57
C ASP A 179 8.56 -13.89 -14.39
N GLU A 180 8.49 -12.58 -14.35
CA GLU A 180 9.32 -11.71 -15.17
C GLU A 180 10.19 -10.75 -14.34
N GLY A 181 10.10 -10.86 -13.00
CA GLY A 181 10.85 -10.02 -12.07
C GLY A 181 10.23 -8.66 -11.84
N VAL A 182 11.03 -7.77 -11.37
CA VAL A 182 10.74 -6.35 -11.16
C VAL A 182 11.43 -5.55 -12.26
N PHE A 183 11.23 -4.23 -12.26
CA PHE A 183 11.90 -3.34 -13.21
C PHE A 183 13.44 -3.36 -13.05
N ASP A 184 14.16 -3.05 -14.11
CA ASP A 184 15.63 -3.18 -14.20
C ASP A 184 16.39 -2.41 -13.10
N ALA A 185 15.86 -1.26 -12.66
CA ALA A 185 16.48 -0.43 -11.64
C ALA A 185 16.14 -0.84 -10.19
N TYR A 186 15.36 -1.92 -10.00
CA TYR A 186 14.95 -2.40 -8.68
C TYR A 186 16.14 -2.61 -7.74
N HIS A 187 16.02 -2.11 -6.50
CA HIS A 187 17.06 -2.15 -5.46
C HIS A 187 18.41 -1.58 -5.91
N SER A 188 18.40 -0.59 -6.79
CA SER A 188 19.60 0.05 -7.29
C SER A 188 19.53 1.58 -7.24
N SER A 189 20.65 2.25 -7.43
CA SER A 189 20.71 3.72 -7.55
C SER A 189 20.02 4.28 -8.80
N GLY A 190 19.56 3.41 -9.71
CA GLY A 190 18.79 3.78 -10.87
C GLY A 190 17.29 3.95 -10.58
N ASP A 191 16.82 3.57 -9.39
CA ASP A 191 15.42 3.80 -8.98
C ASP A 191 15.24 5.25 -8.54
N THR A 192 15.11 6.12 -9.52
CA THR A 192 14.94 7.57 -9.35
C THR A 192 13.58 8.02 -9.90
N ALA A 193 13.04 9.10 -9.33
CA ALA A 193 11.73 9.60 -9.74
C ALA A 193 11.69 9.99 -11.21
N ASP A 194 12.73 10.67 -11.71
CA ASP A 194 12.75 11.17 -13.08
C ASP A 194 12.80 10.04 -14.12
N GLU A 195 13.50 8.95 -13.80
CA GLU A 195 13.66 7.82 -14.72
C GLU A 195 12.47 6.87 -14.70
N ILE A 196 11.91 6.61 -13.52
CA ILE A 196 10.98 5.51 -13.30
C ILE A 196 9.53 5.97 -13.19
N LEU A 197 9.24 7.05 -12.45
CA LEU A 197 7.88 7.42 -12.14
C LEU A 197 7.19 8.21 -13.27
N SER A 198 5.89 7.98 -13.42
CA SER A 198 5.03 8.80 -14.26
C SER A 198 4.65 10.08 -13.52
N PRO A 199 4.72 11.25 -14.17
CA PRO A 199 4.23 12.50 -13.59
C PRO A 199 2.69 12.62 -13.61
N GLU A 200 1.98 11.68 -14.23
CA GLU A 200 0.53 11.69 -14.43
C GLU A 200 -0.21 10.84 -13.40
#